data_920775639f0c2e9bde0b5f1cb7402e92
#
_entry.id   920775639f0c2e9bde0b5f1cb7402e92
#
_cell.length_a   1.000
_cell.length_b   1.000
_cell.length_c   1.000
_cell.angle_alpha   90.00
_cell.angle_beta   90.00
_cell.angle_gamma   90.00
#
_symmetry.space_group_name_H-M   'P 1'
#
loop_
_entity.id
_entity.type
_entity.pdbx_description
1 polymer ?
#
loop_
_entity_poly.entity_id
_entity_poly.type
_entity_poly.pdbx_seq_one_letter_code
_entity_poly.pdbx_strand_id
1 'polypeptide(L)'
;KNHMSFTIIDPDQVKTVAWEIMDDAGVEVLLYVFVSDTIVENGKVKGVIIESKAGREVILAKTVIDCTGDGDVAFRAGVECNKGDENGGMQPPTLMFSMRGVNIDQVRDNVVNHSDKYGMDIMPPEQFRTGNFTMVGYRDQLSDAISKGFNITVARTIFMTGLKDDELWV
;
A
#
# COMPACT_ATOMS: atom_id res chain seq x y z
N LYS A 1 -6.81 23.20 -6.70
CA LYS A 1 -6.08 22.87 -5.45
C LYS A 1 -6.30 21.38 -5.21
N ASN A 2 -5.28 20.57 -5.41
CA ASN A 2 -5.31 19.16 -5.06
C ASN A 2 -5.20 19.05 -3.54
N HIS A 3 -6.29 18.67 -2.89
CA HIS A 3 -6.25 18.31 -1.48
C HIS A 3 -5.81 16.85 -1.39
N MET A 4 -4.54 16.61 -1.12
CA MET A 4 -4.11 15.30 -0.63
C MET A 4 -4.40 15.25 0.87
N SER A 5 -5.27 14.36 1.29
CA SER A 5 -5.49 14.05 2.70
C SER A 5 -4.97 12.65 2.97
N PHE A 6 -4.21 12.50 4.05
CA PHE A 6 -3.77 11.21 4.56
C PHE A 6 -4.50 10.95 5.87
N THR A 7 -5.09 9.77 5.98
CA THR A 7 -5.68 9.32 7.24
C THR A 7 -4.81 8.20 7.79
N ILE A 8 -4.27 8.43 8.98
CA ILE A 8 -3.53 7.40 9.69
C ILE A 8 -4.55 6.47 10.35
N ILE A 9 -4.43 5.21 10.08
CA ILE A 9 -5.33 4.16 10.56
C ILE A 9 -4.55 3.15 11.41
N ASP A 10 -5.25 2.52 12.35
CA ASP A 10 -4.76 1.33 13.03
C ASP A 10 -5.01 0.11 12.12
N PRO A 11 -3.98 -0.56 11.59
CA PRO A 11 -4.16 -1.69 10.69
C PRO A 11 -4.85 -2.89 11.35
N ASP A 12 -4.72 -3.07 12.66
CA ASP A 12 -5.38 -4.17 13.36
C ASP A 12 -6.86 -3.86 13.60
N GLN A 13 -7.22 -2.61 13.87
CA GLN A 13 -8.61 -2.18 13.92
C GLN A 13 -9.30 -2.29 12.54
N VAL A 14 -8.59 -1.93 11.47
CA VAL A 14 -9.13 -2.09 10.11
C VAL A 14 -9.43 -3.55 9.79
N LYS A 15 -8.56 -4.48 10.18
CA LYS A 15 -8.82 -5.93 10.02
C LYS A 15 -10.05 -6.37 10.80
N THR A 16 -10.19 -5.90 12.05
CA THR A 16 -11.34 -6.23 12.91
C THR A 16 -12.63 -5.73 12.29
N VAL A 17 -12.69 -4.46 11.90
CA VAL A 17 -13.87 -3.86 11.27
C VAL A 17 -14.20 -4.52 9.94
N ALA A 18 -13.18 -4.83 9.11
CA ALA A 18 -13.41 -5.54 7.86
C ALA A 18 -14.02 -6.92 8.09
N TRP A 19 -13.56 -7.63 9.13
CA TRP A 19 -14.12 -8.93 9.50
C TRP A 19 -15.58 -8.82 9.96
N GLU A 20 -15.90 -7.85 10.82
CA GLU A 20 -17.25 -7.58 11.29
C GLU A 20 -18.21 -7.29 10.12
N ILE A 21 -17.78 -6.46 9.16
CA ILE A 21 -18.58 -6.15 7.96
C ILE A 21 -18.85 -7.40 7.13
N MET A 22 -17.88 -8.29 6.97
CA MET A 22 -18.04 -9.53 6.22
C MET A 22 -18.98 -10.50 6.94
N ASP A 23 -18.85 -10.62 8.26
CA ASP A 23 -19.70 -11.47 9.10
C ASP A 23 -21.16 -10.99 9.08
N ASP A 24 -21.39 -9.71 9.30
CA ASP A 24 -22.71 -9.07 9.24
C ASP A 24 -23.38 -9.26 7.86
N ALA A 25 -22.61 -9.27 6.79
CA ALA A 25 -23.07 -9.50 5.43
C ALA A 25 -23.27 -10.98 5.11
N GLY A 26 -22.93 -11.91 5.99
CA GLY A 26 -22.99 -13.36 5.78
C GLY A 26 -22.02 -13.86 4.72
N VAL A 27 -20.87 -13.20 4.57
CA VAL A 27 -19.84 -13.59 3.60
C VAL A 27 -18.99 -14.72 4.18
N GLU A 28 -18.85 -15.83 3.43
CA GLU A 28 -17.88 -16.87 3.75
C GLU A 28 -16.48 -16.41 3.37
N VAL A 29 -15.62 -16.19 4.35
CA VAL A 29 -14.26 -15.70 4.17
C VAL A 29 -13.27 -16.87 4.22
N LEU A 30 -12.50 -17.06 3.16
CA LEU A 30 -11.42 -18.05 3.10
C LEU A 30 -10.08 -17.36 3.26
N LEU A 31 -9.36 -17.67 4.34
CA LEU A 31 -8.02 -17.17 4.61
C LEU A 31 -6.95 -18.19 4.22
N TYR A 32 -5.72 -17.70 4.02
CA TYR A 32 -4.57 -18.53 3.69
C TYR A 32 -4.75 -19.36 2.40
N VAL A 33 -5.47 -18.80 1.44
CA VAL A 33 -5.61 -19.35 0.10
C VAL A 33 -4.96 -18.44 -0.93
N PHE A 34 -4.39 -19.04 -1.94
CA PHE A 34 -3.82 -18.34 -3.09
C PHE A 34 -4.64 -18.67 -4.34
N VAL A 35 -5.13 -17.67 -5.03
CA VAL A 35 -5.82 -17.87 -6.31
C VAL A 35 -4.78 -18.12 -7.39
N SER A 36 -4.69 -19.36 -7.85
CA SER A 36 -3.64 -19.81 -8.78
C SER A 36 -4.06 -19.76 -10.24
N ASP A 37 -5.36 -19.89 -10.54
CA ASP A 37 -5.86 -19.85 -11.91
C ASP A 37 -7.35 -19.48 -11.98
N THR A 38 -7.85 -19.27 -13.20
CA THR A 38 -9.25 -18.94 -13.49
C THR A 38 -9.86 -19.98 -14.41
N ILE A 39 -11.07 -20.43 -14.08
CA ILE A 39 -11.82 -21.37 -14.92
C ILE A 39 -12.64 -20.58 -15.91
N VAL A 40 -12.37 -20.79 -17.19
CA VAL A 40 -13.08 -20.15 -18.30
C VAL A 40 -13.70 -21.20 -19.21
N GLU A 41 -15.00 -21.11 -19.46
CA GLU A 41 -15.72 -21.96 -20.39
C GLU A 41 -16.55 -21.10 -21.36
N ASN A 42 -16.36 -21.28 -22.63
CA ASN A 42 -17.07 -20.56 -23.70
C ASN A 42 -16.98 -19.02 -23.51
N GLY A 43 -15.80 -18.51 -23.13
CA GLY A 43 -15.54 -17.08 -22.90
C GLY A 43 -16.19 -16.51 -21.63
N LYS A 44 -16.67 -17.37 -20.72
CA LYS A 44 -17.26 -16.95 -19.43
C LYS A 44 -16.46 -17.52 -18.28
N VAL A 45 -16.15 -16.67 -17.32
CA VAL A 45 -15.55 -17.10 -16.05
C VAL A 45 -16.58 -17.93 -15.29
N LYS A 46 -16.19 -19.11 -14.83
CA LYS A 46 -17.00 -20.06 -14.08
C LYS A 46 -16.57 -20.20 -12.63
N GLY A 47 -15.37 -19.76 -12.32
CA GLY A 47 -14.80 -19.86 -10.99
C GLY A 47 -13.29 -19.65 -10.99
N VAL A 48 -12.69 -20.00 -9.88
CA VAL A 48 -11.25 -19.88 -9.67
C VAL A 48 -10.67 -21.19 -9.12
N ILE A 49 -9.40 -21.40 -9.38
CA ILE A 49 -8.61 -22.47 -8.76
C ILE A 49 -7.80 -21.83 -7.63
N ILE A 50 -7.89 -22.41 -6.46
CA ILE A 50 -7.16 -21.97 -5.28
C ILE A 50 -6.16 -23.04 -4.84
N GLU A 51 -5.08 -22.57 -4.23
CA GLU A 51 -4.10 -23.40 -3.52
C GLU A 51 -4.14 -23.06 -2.04
N SER A 52 -4.21 -24.08 -1.22
CA SER A 52 -4.19 -23.97 0.23
C SER A 52 -3.32 -25.06 0.85
N LYS A 53 -3.23 -25.10 2.17
CA LYS A 53 -2.59 -26.21 2.85
C LYS A 53 -3.35 -27.55 2.65
N ALA A 54 -4.64 -27.49 2.32
CA ALA A 54 -5.44 -28.68 1.97
C ALA A 54 -5.17 -29.19 0.53
N GLY A 55 -4.48 -28.39 -0.27
CA GLY A 55 -4.16 -28.69 -1.66
C GLY A 55 -4.86 -27.77 -2.65
N ARG A 56 -5.00 -28.25 -3.87
CA ARG A 56 -5.65 -27.55 -4.96
C ARG A 56 -7.15 -27.82 -4.94
N GLU A 57 -7.94 -26.74 -4.97
CA GLU A 57 -9.40 -26.81 -4.93
C GLU A 57 -10.01 -25.85 -5.95
N VAL A 58 -11.27 -26.05 -6.25
CA VAL A 58 -12.04 -25.25 -7.22
C VAL A 58 -13.19 -24.56 -6.49
N ILE A 59 -13.34 -23.27 -6.71
CA ILE A 59 -14.51 -22.50 -6.28
C ILE A 59 -15.28 -22.09 -7.53
N LEU A 60 -16.47 -22.65 -7.70
CA LEU A 60 -17.37 -22.29 -8.79
C LEU A 60 -18.26 -21.13 -8.36
N ALA A 61 -18.49 -20.18 -9.27
CA ALA A 61 -19.32 -19.01 -9.01
C ALA A 61 -20.09 -18.57 -10.26
N LYS A 62 -21.25 -17.98 -10.04
CA LYS A 62 -22.05 -17.36 -11.13
C LYS A 62 -21.41 -16.05 -11.59
N THR A 63 -20.77 -15.33 -10.68
CA THR A 63 -20.07 -14.06 -10.91
C THR A 63 -18.78 -14.08 -10.10
N VAL A 64 -17.69 -13.61 -10.68
CA VAL A 64 -16.40 -13.44 -10.02
C VAL A 64 -16.04 -11.97 -10.09
N ILE A 65 -15.69 -11.37 -8.95
CA ILE A 65 -15.16 -10.02 -8.85
C ILE A 65 -13.69 -10.13 -8.51
N ASP A 66 -12.85 -9.63 -9.41
CA ASP A 66 -11.39 -9.61 -9.20
C ASP A 66 -11.00 -8.37 -8.40
N CYS A 67 -10.58 -8.58 -7.16
CA CYS A 67 -10.02 -7.57 -6.28
C CYS A 67 -8.55 -7.87 -5.94
N THR A 68 -7.86 -8.68 -6.77
CA THR A 68 -6.42 -8.91 -6.61
C THR A 68 -5.63 -7.64 -6.91
N GLY A 69 -4.42 -7.54 -6.37
CA GLY A 69 -3.59 -6.34 -6.51
C GLY A 69 -3.23 -6.00 -7.96
N ASP A 70 -3.10 -7.03 -8.82
CA ASP A 70 -2.64 -6.89 -10.21
C ASP A 70 -3.66 -7.37 -11.25
N GLY A 71 -4.91 -7.65 -10.86
CA GLY A 71 -5.94 -8.18 -11.77
C GLY A 71 -5.65 -9.62 -12.24
N ASP A 72 -5.10 -10.43 -11.35
CA ASP A 72 -4.62 -11.78 -11.68
C ASP A 72 -5.69 -12.70 -12.26
N VAL A 73 -6.91 -12.61 -11.72
CA VAL A 73 -8.04 -13.43 -12.18
C VAL A 73 -8.48 -12.99 -13.58
N ALA A 74 -8.58 -11.68 -13.81
CA ALA A 74 -8.92 -11.12 -15.10
C ALA A 74 -7.87 -11.45 -16.17
N PHE A 75 -6.59 -11.30 -15.83
CA PHE A 75 -5.49 -11.64 -16.72
C PHE A 75 -5.53 -13.13 -17.13
N ARG A 76 -5.68 -14.04 -16.16
CA ARG A 76 -5.79 -15.49 -16.44
C ARG A 76 -7.06 -15.86 -17.17
N ALA A 77 -8.10 -15.03 -17.06
CA ALA A 77 -9.32 -15.20 -17.86
C ALA A 77 -9.17 -14.75 -19.33
N GLY A 78 -8.01 -14.20 -19.70
CA GLY A 78 -7.73 -13.74 -21.06
C GLY A 78 -8.25 -12.32 -21.35
N VAL A 79 -8.52 -11.52 -20.28
CA VAL A 79 -8.87 -10.12 -20.44
C VAL A 79 -7.60 -9.33 -20.84
N GLU A 80 -7.74 -8.45 -21.81
CA GLU A 80 -6.65 -7.56 -22.21
C GLU A 80 -6.31 -6.59 -21.06
N CYS A 81 -5.04 -6.57 -20.63
CA CYS A 81 -4.55 -5.75 -19.55
C CYS A 81 -3.41 -4.85 -20.02
N ASN A 82 -3.46 -3.60 -19.64
CA ASN A 82 -2.33 -2.68 -19.83
C ASN A 82 -1.26 -2.97 -18.76
N LYS A 83 -0.01 -3.06 -19.18
CA LYS A 83 1.12 -3.31 -18.28
C LYS A 83 2.23 -2.31 -18.56
N GLY A 84 2.48 -1.44 -17.59
CA GLY A 84 3.47 -0.37 -17.73
C GLY A 84 2.99 0.79 -18.63
N ASP A 85 3.91 1.72 -18.88
CA ASP A 85 3.73 2.81 -19.84
C ASP A 85 4.09 2.38 -21.27
N GLU A 86 4.03 3.29 -22.22
CA GLU A 86 4.39 3.06 -23.64
C GLU A 86 5.84 2.61 -23.85
N ASN A 87 6.73 2.84 -22.87
CA ASN A 87 8.13 2.43 -22.88
C ASN A 87 8.37 1.15 -22.06
N GLY A 88 7.32 0.54 -21.51
CA GLY A 88 7.39 -0.62 -20.62
C GLY A 88 7.79 -0.29 -19.18
N GLY A 89 7.84 1.01 -18.82
CA GLY A 89 8.15 1.46 -17.47
C GLY A 89 7.02 1.09 -16.50
N MET A 90 7.37 0.46 -15.39
CA MET A 90 6.45 0.09 -14.31
C MET A 90 6.54 1.09 -13.16
N GLN A 91 5.48 1.21 -12.38
CA GLN A 91 5.53 1.95 -11.13
C GLN A 91 6.58 1.32 -10.21
N PRO A 92 7.46 2.13 -9.57
CA PRO A 92 8.45 1.61 -8.64
C PRO A 92 7.78 0.87 -7.47
N PRO A 93 8.34 -0.29 -7.06
CA PRO A 93 7.86 -0.97 -5.87
C PRO A 93 8.16 -0.14 -4.61
N THR A 94 7.38 -0.36 -3.57
CA THR A 94 7.55 0.30 -2.28
C THR A 94 7.83 -0.75 -1.21
N LEU A 95 8.84 -0.52 -0.39
CA LEU A 95 9.08 -1.26 0.84
C LEU A 95 8.65 -0.39 2.01
N MET A 96 7.74 -0.89 2.84
CA MET A 96 7.30 -0.20 4.04
C MET A 96 7.79 -0.97 5.27
N PHE A 97 8.28 -0.24 6.26
CA PHE A 97 8.70 -0.81 7.55
C PHE A 97 8.46 0.20 8.69
N SER A 98 8.36 -0.30 9.91
CA SER A 98 8.27 0.54 11.09
C SER A 98 9.59 0.59 11.85
N MET A 99 9.87 1.71 12.44
CA MET A 99 10.97 1.94 13.39
C MET A 99 10.40 2.25 14.77
N ARG A 100 11.05 1.75 15.82
CA ARG A 100 10.72 2.03 17.21
C ARG A 100 11.88 2.74 17.90
N GLY A 101 11.59 3.42 19.01
CA GLY A 101 12.58 4.21 19.73
C GLY A 101 12.92 5.53 19.04
N VAL A 102 12.07 6.00 18.16
CA VAL A 102 12.23 7.28 17.46
C VAL A 102 11.73 8.41 18.35
N ASN A 103 12.54 9.47 18.51
CA ASN A 103 12.10 10.68 19.17
C ASN A 103 11.23 11.50 18.20
N ILE A 104 9.92 11.31 18.28
CA ILE A 104 8.94 11.93 17.39
C ILE A 104 8.94 13.47 17.54
N ASP A 105 9.14 13.99 18.73
CA ASP A 105 9.20 15.45 18.93
C ASP A 105 10.41 16.05 18.22
N GLN A 106 11.56 15.39 18.27
CA GLN A 106 12.73 15.82 17.52
C GLN A 106 12.50 15.75 16.00
N VAL A 107 11.78 14.74 15.52
CA VAL A 107 11.38 14.66 14.11
C VAL A 107 10.47 15.83 13.75
N ARG A 108 9.48 16.15 14.58
CA ARG A 108 8.58 17.30 14.39
C ARG A 108 9.35 18.61 14.30
N ASP A 109 10.22 18.87 15.27
CA ASP A 109 11.04 20.08 15.33
C ASP A 109 11.93 20.21 14.08
N ASN A 110 12.55 19.11 13.65
CA ASN A 110 13.36 19.12 12.44
C ASN A 110 12.53 19.47 11.20
N VAL A 111 11.35 18.91 11.09
CA VAL A 111 10.44 19.17 9.97
C VAL A 111 9.97 20.61 9.94
N VAL A 112 9.54 21.13 11.07
CA VAL A 112 9.05 22.53 11.19
C VAL A 112 10.17 23.52 10.91
N ASN A 113 11.37 23.27 11.43
CA ASN A 113 12.52 24.17 11.29
C ASN A 113 13.20 24.10 9.91
N HIS A 114 12.95 23.04 9.12
CA HIS A 114 13.53 22.84 7.79
C HIS A 114 12.43 22.49 6.77
N SER A 115 11.32 23.20 6.83
CA SER A 115 10.14 22.93 5.99
C SER A 115 10.42 22.96 4.48
N ASP A 116 11.45 23.70 4.08
CA ASP A 116 11.95 23.76 2.69
C ASP A 116 12.50 22.42 2.18
N LYS A 117 12.98 21.55 3.09
CA LYS A 117 13.55 20.23 2.76
C LYS A 117 12.50 19.11 2.72
N TYR A 118 11.33 19.39 3.22
CA TYR A 118 10.21 18.47 3.26
C TYR A 118 9.09 18.99 2.37
N GLY A 119 8.39 18.12 1.69
CA GLY A 119 7.29 18.49 0.79
C GLY A 119 6.10 19.09 1.53
N MET A 120 6.31 20.26 2.12
CA MET A 120 5.35 20.98 2.98
C MET A 120 4.32 21.80 2.20
N ASP A 121 4.34 21.76 0.86
CA ASP A 121 3.37 22.45 0.01
C ASP A 121 1.93 21.99 0.25
N ILE A 122 1.76 20.92 1.01
CA ILE A 122 0.49 20.22 1.22
C ILE A 122 -0.13 20.58 2.57
N MET A 123 0.66 20.91 3.60
CA MET A 123 0.18 21.13 4.96
C MET A 123 0.95 22.23 5.69
N PRO A 124 0.28 23.19 6.37
CA PRO A 124 0.97 24.23 7.13
C PRO A 124 1.83 23.63 8.25
N PRO A 125 3.01 24.22 8.54
CA PRO A 125 3.91 23.72 9.58
C PRO A 125 3.28 23.54 10.97
N GLU A 126 2.32 24.38 11.32
CA GLU A 126 1.61 24.30 12.60
C GLU A 126 0.85 23.00 12.80
N GLN A 127 0.36 22.39 11.72
CA GLN A 127 -0.36 21.11 11.80
C GLN A 127 0.54 19.93 12.19
N PHE A 128 1.85 20.07 12.00
CA PHE A 128 2.82 19.07 12.44
C PHE A 128 3.16 19.15 13.93
N ARG A 129 2.78 20.22 14.61
CA ARG A 129 3.11 20.41 16.04
C ARG A 129 2.31 19.51 16.95
N THR A 130 1.15 19.05 16.52
CA THR A 130 0.25 18.22 17.33
C THR A 130 -0.34 17.08 16.49
N GLY A 131 -0.59 15.94 17.14
CA GLY A 131 -1.21 14.78 16.47
C GLY A 131 -0.26 13.99 15.55
N ASN A 132 -0.82 13.06 14.83
CA ASN A 132 -0.09 12.24 13.86
C ASN A 132 0.12 13.01 12.55
N PHE A 133 1.23 12.75 11.90
CA PHE A 133 1.57 13.40 10.64
C PHE A 133 2.15 12.42 9.61
N THR A 134 2.03 12.78 8.35
CA THR A 134 2.69 12.12 7.21
C THR A 134 3.46 13.17 6.43
N MET A 135 4.64 12.82 5.94
CA MET A 135 5.44 13.73 5.14
C MET A 135 6.35 13.03 4.14
N VAL A 136 6.85 13.82 3.21
CA VAL A 136 7.84 13.42 2.20
C VAL A 136 9.13 14.17 2.45
N GLY A 137 10.26 13.46 2.50
CA GLY A 137 11.54 14.11 2.79
C GLY A 137 12.76 13.34 2.29
N TYR A 138 13.91 13.75 2.79
CA TYR A 138 15.23 13.17 2.49
C TYR A 138 15.67 13.20 1.03
N ARG A 139 15.13 14.14 0.25
CA ARG A 139 15.44 14.24 -1.20
C ARG A 139 16.91 14.48 -1.47
N ASP A 140 17.55 15.36 -0.71
CA ASP A 140 18.97 15.69 -0.90
C ASP A 140 19.88 14.50 -0.59
N GLN A 141 19.60 13.81 0.53
CA GLN A 141 20.38 12.64 0.96
C GLN A 141 20.24 11.48 -0.03
N LEU A 142 19.02 11.24 -0.51
CA LEU A 142 18.76 10.18 -1.49
C LEU A 142 19.32 10.53 -2.86
N SER A 143 19.25 11.79 -3.29
CA SER A 143 19.87 12.26 -4.53
C SER A 143 21.40 12.13 -4.47
N ASP A 144 22.01 12.45 -3.34
CA ASP A 144 23.43 12.25 -3.10
C ASP A 144 23.82 10.75 -3.15
N ALA A 145 23.01 9.89 -2.51
CA ALA A 145 23.21 8.45 -2.56
C ALA A 145 23.11 7.90 -4.00
N ILE A 146 22.13 8.34 -4.77
CA ILE A 146 22.00 7.98 -6.19
C ILE A 146 23.25 8.42 -6.97
N SER A 147 23.73 9.64 -6.74
CA SER A 147 24.94 10.15 -7.40
C SER A 147 26.19 9.32 -7.09
N LYS A 148 26.21 8.66 -5.93
CA LYS A 148 27.25 7.74 -5.48
C LYS A 148 27.08 6.29 -5.97
N GLY A 149 26.08 6.04 -6.81
CA GLY A 149 25.85 4.74 -7.44
C GLY A 149 24.94 3.79 -6.66
N PHE A 150 24.27 4.26 -5.61
CA PHE A 150 23.24 3.45 -4.97
C PHE A 150 22.02 3.30 -5.89
N ASN A 151 21.52 2.08 -6.02
CA ASN A 151 20.33 1.80 -6.85
C ASN A 151 19.04 2.18 -6.10
N ILE A 152 18.74 3.47 -6.12
CA ILE A 152 17.51 4.05 -5.54
C ILE A 152 16.70 4.62 -6.69
N THR A 153 15.49 4.11 -6.87
CA THR A 153 14.63 4.46 -8.01
C THR A 153 14.01 5.85 -7.88
N VAL A 154 13.72 6.28 -6.66
CA VAL A 154 13.05 7.55 -6.38
C VAL A 154 13.74 8.28 -5.23
N ALA A 155 14.21 9.50 -5.48
CA ALA A 155 14.90 10.32 -4.49
C ALA A 155 13.94 10.97 -3.48
N ARG A 156 13.13 10.17 -2.81
CA ARG A 156 12.24 10.63 -1.73
C ARG A 156 11.82 9.48 -0.84
N THR A 157 11.58 9.78 0.42
CA THR A 157 10.98 8.85 1.39
C THR A 157 9.68 9.45 1.90
N ILE A 158 8.65 8.63 2.00
CA ILE A 158 7.43 8.99 2.72
C ILE A 158 7.56 8.39 4.10
N PHE A 159 7.27 9.16 5.13
CA PHE A 159 7.22 8.66 6.50
C PHE A 159 6.05 9.25 7.27
N MET A 160 5.54 8.46 8.21
CA MET A 160 4.38 8.81 9.02
C MET A 160 4.56 8.35 10.45
N THR A 161 4.00 9.11 11.37
CA THR A 161 3.96 8.68 12.77
C THR A 161 3.07 7.45 12.91
N GLY A 162 3.51 6.51 13.74
CA GLY A 162 2.73 5.34 14.08
C GLY A 162 1.70 5.59 15.17
N LEU A 163 1.12 4.51 15.69
CA LEU A 163 0.15 4.55 16.77
C LEU A 163 0.79 4.70 18.16
N LYS A 164 2.08 4.42 18.25
CA LYS A 164 2.85 4.53 19.49
C LYS A 164 3.71 5.79 19.43
N ASP A 165 3.93 6.40 20.57
CA ASP A 165 4.61 7.70 20.71
C ASP A 165 6.06 7.69 20.19
N ASP A 166 6.66 6.50 20.03
CA ASP A 166 8.04 6.30 19.57
C ASP A 166 8.12 5.57 18.21
N GLU A 167 7.02 5.48 17.49
CA GLU A 167 6.92 4.70 16.25
C GLU A 167 6.86 5.60 15.02
N LEU A 168 7.68 5.26 14.02
CA LEU A 168 7.69 5.90 12.71
C LEU A 168 7.60 4.81 11.62
N TRP A 169 6.67 4.96 10.71
CA TRP A 169 6.57 4.17 9.49
C TRP A 169 7.28 4.87 8.33
N VAL A 170 8.03 4.10 7.56
CA VAL A 170 8.82 4.58 6.43
C VAL A 170 8.50 3.77 5.18
#